data_db9ec92f959990dd037a14d583868a47
#
_entry.id   db9ec92f959990dd037a14d583868a47
#
_cell.length_a   1.000
_cell.length_b   1.000
_cell.length_c   1.000
_cell.angle_alpha   90.00
_cell.angle_beta   90.00
_cell.angle_gamma   90.00
#
_symmetry.space_group_name_H-M   'P 1'
#
loop_
_entity.id
_entity.type
_entity.pdbx_description
1 polymer ?
#
loop_
_entity_poly.entity_id
_entity_poly.type
_entity_poly.pdbx_seq_one_letter_code
_entity_poly.pdbx_strand_id
1 'polypeptide(L)'
;FLSENKVVKGTSDAKRIETIGMKIKTASERFLTANGKSDYLNDYKWEYNLVDSKEINAWCMPGGKIVFYTGILPVCKDDAGIAAVMGHEVAHALANHGQQRMSAGLIQQVGAVGAALAAEKYAPKYQNEAMQAYGAASTVGGMLPFSRAHESEADMIGLTLMAIAGYDPINAVKVWERMSAQSEGK
;
A
#
# COMPACT_ATOMS: atom_id res chain seq x y z
N PHE A 1 12.44 8.33 9.76
CA PHE A 1 12.14 8.72 8.37
C PHE A 1 11.97 10.23 8.21
N LEU A 2 11.02 10.87 8.92
CA LEU A 2 10.76 12.32 8.78
C LEU A 2 11.95 13.20 9.20
N SER A 3 12.80 12.73 10.10
CA SER A 3 14.02 13.42 10.51
C SER A 3 15.12 13.43 9.45
N GLU A 4 15.06 12.51 8.51
CA GLU A 4 16.06 12.31 7.43
C GLU A 4 15.57 12.82 6.08
N ASN A 5 14.32 13.28 6.00
CA ASN A 5 13.69 13.74 4.77
C ASN A 5 13.15 15.16 4.93
N LYS A 6 13.18 15.92 3.86
CA LYS A 6 12.69 17.30 3.84
C LYS A 6 11.18 17.32 3.81
N VAL A 7 10.55 17.56 4.96
CA VAL A 7 9.10 17.71 5.07
C VAL A 7 8.68 19.10 4.59
N VAL A 8 7.73 19.14 3.66
CA VAL A 8 7.13 20.38 3.13
C VAL A 8 5.97 20.79 4.01
N LYS A 9 6.04 21.98 4.60
CA LYS A 9 5.00 22.52 5.48
C LYS A 9 4.50 23.88 4.98
N GLY A 10 3.24 24.20 5.27
CA GLY A 10 2.67 25.53 5.04
C GLY A 10 2.34 25.87 3.59
N THR A 11 2.68 24.99 2.63
CA THR A 11 2.34 25.17 1.22
C THR A 11 0.87 24.82 0.94
N SER A 12 0.34 25.24 -0.21
CA SER A 12 -1.00 24.86 -0.66
C SER A 12 -1.13 23.35 -0.79
N ASP A 13 -0.12 22.67 -1.33
CA ASP A 13 -0.13 21.22 -1.51
C ASP A 13 -0.11 20.48 -0.17
N ALA A 14 0.69 20.91 0.80
CA ALA A 14 0.69 20.34 2.14
C ALA A 14 -0.70 20.46 2.80
N LYS A 15 -1.35 21.61 2.66
CA LYS A 15 -2.72 21.83 3.16
C LYS A 15 -3.76 20.97 2.44
N ARG A 16 -3.59 20.76 1.12
CA ARG A 16 -4.45 19.84 0.34
C ARG A 16 -4.35 18.41 0.86
N ILE A 17 -3.13 17.91 1.07
CA ILE A 17 -2.88 16.57 1.61
C ILE A 17 -3.55 16.42 2.97
N GLU A 18 -3.40 17.40 3.87
CA GLU A 18 -4.04 17.38 5.19
C GLU A 18 -5.57 17.41 5.10
N THR A 19 -6.14 18.30 4.27
CA THR A 19 -7.59 18.42 4.10
C THR A 19 -8.22 17.15 3.54
N ILE A 20 -7.61 16.57 2.51
CA ILE A 20 -8.07 15.31 1.91
C ILE A 20 -7.89 14.17 2.91
N GLY A 21 -6.79 14.16 3.64
CA GLY A 21 -6.51 13.18 4.69
C GLY A 21 -7.56 13.16 5.79
N MET A 22 -8.02 14.32 6.25
CA MET A 22 -9.10 14.40 7.22
C MET A 22 -10.42 13.84 6.68
N LYS A 23 -10.73 14.06 5.39
CA LYS A 23 -11.92 13.49 4.75
C LYS A 23 -11.82 11.96 4.63
N ILE A 24 -10.66 11.43 4.23
CA ILE A 24 -10.42 9.98 4.15
C ILE A 24 -10.44 9.34 5.54
N LYS A 25 -9.89 10.00 6.58
CA LYS A 25 -10.04 9.56 7.97
C LYS A 25 -11.51 9.40 8.34
N THR A 26 -12.33 10.45 8.14
CA THR A 26 -13.76 10.41 8.44
C THR A 26 -14.48 9.32 7.63
N ALA A 27 -14.10 9.12 6.38
CA ALA A 27 -14.63 8.04 5.55
C ALA A 27 -14.27 6.66 6.11
N SER A 28 -13.03 6.49 6.60
CA SER A 28 -12.56 5.25 7.24
C SER A 28 -13.33 4.93 8.51
N GLU A 29 -13.58 5.93 9.35
CA GLU A 29 -14.39 5.79 10.56
C GLU A 29 -15.82 5.32 10.22
N ARG A 30 -16.45 5.94 9.22
CA ARG A 30 -17.80 5.56 8.75
C ARG A 30 -17.83 4.14 8.18
N PHE A 31 -16.85 3.81 7.33
CA PHE A 31 -16.73 2.51 6.71
C PHE A 31 -16.57 1.40 7.77
N LEU A 32 -15.68 1.59 8.73
CA LEU A 32 -15.44 0.60 9.79
C LEU A 32 -16.62 0.48 10.74
N THR A 33 -17.28 1.59 11.09
CA THR A 33 -18.49 1.57 11.91
C THR A 33 -19.61 0.79 11.22
N ALA A 34 -19.82 1.00 9.93
CA ALA A 34 -20.80 0.25 9.15
C ALA A 34 -20.49 -1.25 9.06
N ASN A 35 -19.24 -1.64 9.23
CA ASN A 35 -18.77 -3.02 9.26
C ASN A 35 -18.61 -3.59 10.68
N GLY A 36 -19.14 -2.93 11.71
CA GLY A 36 -19.11 -3.40 13.09
C GLY A 36 -17.71 -3.32 13.76
N LYS A 37 -16.83 -2.48 13.24
CA LYS A 37 -15.43 -2.31 13.71
C LYS A 37 -15.16 -0.88 14.17
N SER A 38 -16.09 -0.26 14.90
CA SER A 38 -16.00 1.14 15.35
C SER A 38 -14.71 1.45 16.13
N ASP A 39 -14.24 0.48 16.92
CA ASP A 39 -13.10 0.68 17.83
C ASP A 39 -11.74 0.47 17.16
N TYR A 40 -11.72 0.01 15.91
CA TYR A 40 -10.49 -0.35 15.20
C TYR A 40 -9.50 0.82 15.07
N LEU A 41 -9.99 2.06 15.00
CA LEU A 41 -9.17 3.26 14.82
C LEU A 41 -8.87 4.00 16.13
N ASN A 42 -9.28 3.48 17.31
CA ASN A 42 -9.10 4.18 18.58
C ASN A 42 -7.63 4.52 18.90
N ASP A 43 -6.70 3.66 18.51
CA ASP A 43 -5.26 3.87 18.70
C ASP A 43 -4.57 4.56 17.52
N TYR A 44 -5.30 4.94 16.48
CA TYR A 44 -4.74 5.62 15.32
C TYR A 44 -4.41 7.07 15.66
N LYS A 45 -3.17 7.46 15.38
CA LYS A 45 -2.68 8.85 15.48
C LYS A 45 -2.40 9.36 14.07
N TRP A 46 -3.43 9.92 13.45
CA TRP A 46 -3.37 10.37 12.07
C TRP A 46 -2.36 11.51 11.90
N GLU A 47 -1.47 11.36 10.95
CA GLU A 47 -0.51 12.36 10.52
C GLU A 47 -0.45 12.39 9.00
N TYR A 48 -0.40 13.60 8.44
CA TYR A 48 -0.40 13.85 7.01
C TYR A 48 0.88 14.60 6.67
N ASN A 49 1.76 13.97 5.92
CA ASN A 49 3.07 14.52 5.62
C ASN A 49 3.29 14.59 4.11
N LEU A 50 3.75 15.74 3.64
CA LEU A 50 4.26 15.92 2.29
C LEU A 50 5.78 16.00 2.36
N VAL A 51 6.48 15.15 1.61
CA VAL A 51 7.95 15.08 1.57
C VAL A 51 8.45 15.53 0.21
N ASP A 52 9.48 16.37 0.20
CA ASP A 52 10.13 16.85 -1.01
C ASP A 52 10.98 15.73 -1.63
N SER A 53 10.42 15.06 -2.61
CA SER A 53 11.07 13.98 -3.36
C SER A 53 10.51 13.92 -4.77
N LYS A 54 11.38 13.65 -5.75
CA LYS A 54 10.99 13.45 -7.15
C LYS A 54 10.35 12.07 -7.41
N GLU A 55 10.44 11.17 -6.44
CA GLU A 55 9.84 9.84 -6.57
C GLU A 55 8.32 9.93 -6.63
N ILE A 56 7.73 9.09 -7.48
CA ILE A 56 6.28 8.93 -7.58
C ILE A 56 5.88 7.89 -6.54
N ASN A 57 5.61 8.35 -5.32
CA ASN A 57 5.33 7.46 -4.21
C ASN A 57 4.40 8.10 -3.17
N ALA A 58 3.62 7.26 -2.51
CA ALA A 58 2.87 7.57 -1.31
C ALA A 58 2.71 6.28 -0.50
N TRP A 59 2.51 6.38 0.80
CA TRP A 59 2.26 5.22 1.65
C TRP A 59 1.52 5.62 2.95
N CYS A 60 0.84 4.65 3.55
CA CYS A 60 0.23 4.75 4.85
C CYS A 60 0.68 3.59 5.74
N MET A 61 1.24 3.90 6.90
CA MET A 61 1.56 2.88 7.91
C MET A 61 0.35 2.61 8.80
N PRO A 62 0.23 1.40 9.36
CA PRO A 62 -0.68 1.13 10.46
C PRO A 62 -0.54 2.18 11.56
N GLY A 63 -1.66 2.64 12.10
CA GLY A 63 -1.67 3.74 13.06
C GLY A 63 -1.87 5.14 12.44
N GLY A 64 -2.06 5.23 11.09
CA GLY A 64 -2.51 6.44 10.40
C GLY A 64 -1.40 7.43 10.02
N LYS A 65 -0.17 6.97 9.86
CA LYS A 65 0.95 7.80 9.40
C LYS A 65 0.98 7.81 7.87
N ILE A 66 0.54 8.92 7.26
CA ILE A 66 0.45 9.07 5.81
C ILE A 66 1.60 9.95 5.32
N VAL A 67 2.25 9.51 4.25
CA VAL A 67 3.29 10.26 3.55
C VAL A 67 2.98 10.29 2.06
N PHE A 68 3.02 11.48 1.49
CA PHE A 68 3.02 11.73 0.05
C PHE A 68 4.35 12.35 -0.35
N TYR A 69 4.88 11.96 -1.49
CA TYR A 69 6.03 12.63 -2.10
C TYR A 69 5.56 13.68 -3.09
N THR A 70 6.29 14.78 -3.20
CA THR A 70 5.93 15.85 -4.16
C THR A 70 5.88 15.34 -5.59
N GLY A 71 6.69 14.32 -5.93
CA GLY A 71 6.74 13.71 -7.26
C GLY A 71 5.47 13.00 -7.71
N ILE A 72 4.58 12.59 -6.78
CA ILE A 72 3.31 11.95 -7.16
C ILE A 72 2.21 12.97 -7.49
N LEU A 73 2.34 14.22 -7.03
CA LEU A 73 1.29 15.24 -7.20
C LEU A 73 0.93 15.52 -8.66
N PRO A 74 1.88 15.61 -9.62
CA PRO A 74 1.56 15.74 -11.04
C PRO A 74 0.76 14.55 -11.59
N VAL A 75 0.98 13.36 -11.07
CA VAL A 75 0.24 12.14 -11.46
C VAL A 75 -1.18 12.17 -10.91
N CYS A 76 -1.33 12.59 -9.65
CA CYS A 76 -2.66 12.80 -9.03
C CYS A 76 -3.45 13.88 -9.77
N LYS A 77 -2.79 14.96 -10.20
CA LYS A 77 -3.34 16.09 -10.94
C LYS A 77 -4.24 17.01 -10.10
N ASP A 78 -5.23 16.47 -9.41
CA ASP A 78 -6.25 17.19 -8.65
C ASP A 78 -6.55 16.51 -7.30
N ASP A 79 -7.46 17.08 -6.52
CA ASP A 79 -7.85 16.58 -5.20
C ASP A 79 -8.49 15.19 -5.28
N ALA A 80 -9.24 14.91 -6.33
CA ALA A 80 -9.83 13.58 -6.52
C ALA A 80 -8.76 12.52 -6.80
N GLY A 81 -7.71 12.86 -7.55
CA GLY A 81 -6.57 11.98 -7.76
C GLY A 81 -5.75 11.76 -6.48
N ILE A 82 -5.56 12.78 -5.67
CA ILE A 82 -4.92 12.63 -4.35
C ILE A 82 -5.78 11.73 -3.44
N ALA A 83 -7.10 11.92 -3.43
CA ALA A 83 -8.02 11.12 -2.66
C ALA A 83 -8.03 9.64 -3.09
N ALA A 84 -7.89 9.37 -4.40
CA ALA A 84 -7.78 8.02 -4.94
C ALA A 84 -6.53 7.30 -4.40
N VAL A 85 -5.36 7.92 -4.52
CA VAL A 85 -4.10 7.35 -4.00
C VAL A 85 -4.17 7.20 -2.48
N MET A 86 -4.62 8.23 -1.77
CA MET A 86 -4.70 8.19 -0.31
C MET A 86 -5.67 7.13 0.18
N GLY A 87 -6.83 6.98 -0.45
CA GLY A 87 -7.80 5.94 -0.13
C GLY A 87 -7.23 4.53 -0.30
N HIS A 88 -6.48 4.30 -1.38
CA HIS A 88 -5.78 3.05 -1.65
C HIS A 88 -4.72 2.74 -0.57
N GLU A 89 -3.86 3.71 -0.24
CA GLU A 89 -2.82 3.52 0.78
C GLU A 89 -3.41 3.31 2.19
N VAL A 90 -4.46 4.05 2.54
CA VAL A 90 -5.19 3.85 3.80
C VAL A 90 -5.85 2.48 3.83
N ALA A 91 -6.43 2.00 2.73
CA ALA A 91 -6.99 0.66 2.63
C ALA A 91 -5.97 -0.44 2.94
N HIS A 92 -4.73 -0.32 2.41
CA HIS A 92 -3.64 -1.23 2.77
C HIS A 92 -3.35 -1.26 4.27
N ALA A 93 -3.37 -0.10 4.93
CA ALA A 93 -3.15 0.00 6.37
C ALA A 93 -4.32 -0.60 7.16
N LEU A 94 -5.58 -0.33 6.76
CA LEU A 94 -6.77 -0.85 7.41
C LEU A 94 -6.91 -2.38 7.29
N ALA A 95 -6.51 -2.93 6.15
CA ALA A 95 -6.51 -4.37 5.91
C ALA A 95 -5.26 -5.08 6.45
N ASN A 96 -4.31 -4.35 7.06
CA ASN A 96 -3.04 -4.90 7.59
C ASN A 96 -2.18 -5.64 6.56
N HIS A 97 -2.24 -5.24 5.30
CA HIS A 97 -1.52 -5.91 4.21
C HIS A 97 0.00 -5.94 4.44
N GLY A 98 0.56 -4.92 5.10
CA GLY A 98 1.98 -4.88 5.47
C GLY A 98 2.38 -6.03 6.41
N GLN A 99 1.60 -6.27 7.46
CA GLN A 99 1.83 -7.38 8.39
C GLN A 99 1.63 -8.74 7.73
N GLN A 100 0.60 -8.86 6.90
CA GLN A 100 0.33 -10.09 6.16
C GLN A 100 1.47 -10.42 5.19
N ARG A 101 2.03 -9.42 4.48
CA ARG A 101 3.21 -9.59 3.61
C ARG A 101 4.43 -10.06 4.39
N MET A 102 4.71 -9.45 5.55
CA MET A 102 5.82 -9.88 6.41
C MET A 102 5.65 -11.33 6.88
N SER A 103 4.44 -11.69 7.34
CA SER A 103 4.14 -13.06 7.78
C SER A 103 4.29 -14.08 6.64
N ALA A 104 3.78 -13.77 5.45
CA ALA A 104 3.94 -14.61 4.27
C ALA A 104 5.41 -14.77 3.87
N GLY A 105 6.20 -13.69 3.94
CA GLY A 105 7.64 -13.73 3.71
C GLY A 105 8.39 -14.63 4.71
N LEU A 106 8.02 -14.57 5.98
CA LEU A 106 8.57 -15.47 7.00
C LEU A 106 8.22 -16.94 6.73
N ILE A 107 6.98 -17.23 6.37
CA ILE A 107 6.55 -18.60 5.99
C ILE A 107 7.35 -19.08 4.78
N GLN A 108 7.55 -18.23 3.78
CA GLN A 108 8.38 -18.55 2.61
C GLN A 108 9.82 -18.87 3.00
N GLN A 109 10.42 -18.08 3.91
CA GLN A 109 11.79 -18.31 4.40
C GLN A 109 11.90 -19.62 5.17
N VAL A 110 10.96 -19.93 6.08
CA VAL A 110 10.92 -21.18 6.82
C VAL A 110 10.77 -22.37 5.86
N GLY A 111 9.91 -22.24 4.86
CA GLY A 111 9.76 -23.25 3.79
C GLY A 111 11.04 -23.44 2.99
N ALA A 112 11.79 -22.37 2.70
CA ALA A 112 13.08 -22.46 2.02
C ALA A 112 14.12 -23.24 2.83
N VAL A 113 14.19 -23.00 4.15
CA VAL A 113 15.06 -23.76 5.04
C VAL A 113 14.67 -25.25 5.05
N GLY A 114 13.38 -25.56 5.14
CA GLY A 114 12.89 -26.93 5.06
C GLY A 114 13.22 -27.62 3.73
N ALA A 115 13.04 -26.91 2.62
CA ALA A 115 13.40 -27.41 1.29
C ALA A 115 14.91 -27.64 1.15
N ALA A 116 15.75 -26.75 1.69
CA ALA A 116 17.21 -26.90 1.69
C ALA A 116 17.66 -28.16 2.46
N LEU A 117 17.13 -28.34 3.67
CA LEU A 117 17.44 -29.53 4.49
C LEU A 117 16.97 -30.83 3.83
N ALA A 118 15.79 -30.81 3.21
CA ALA A 118 15.30 -31.98 2.48
C ALA A 118 16.14 -32.27 1.25
N ALA A 119 16.52 -31.26 0.48
CA ALA A 119 17.40 -31.43 -0.68
C ALA A 119 18.79 -31.93 -0.30
N GLU A 120 19.37 -31.40 0.78
CA GLU A 120 20.65 -31.88 1.32
C GLU A 120 20.59 -33.37 1.69
N LYS A 121 19.51 -33.79 2.35
CA LYS A 121 19.34 -35.16 2.82
C LYS A 121 19.01 -36.16 1.72
N TYR A 122 18.11 -35.79 0.79
CA TYR A 122 17.55 -36.76 -0.15
C TYR A 122 18.01 -36.56 -1.60
N ALA A 123 18.54 -35.42 -1.96
CA ALA A 123 18.96 -35.08 -3.31
C ALA A 123 20.16 -34.10 -3.34
N PRO A 124 21.28 -34.42 -2.63
CA PRO A 124 22.37 -33.45 -2.46
C PRO A 124 22.99 -32.98 -3.78
N LYS A 125 22.95 -33.84 -4.80
CA LYS A 125 23.47 -33.53 -6.14
C LYS A 125 22.65 -32.44 -6.86
N TYR A 126 21.36 -32.25 -6.49
CA TYR A 126 20.40 -31.37 -7.13
C TYR A 126 19.91 -30.27 -6.17
N GLN A 127 20.67 -29.96 -5.13
CA GLN A 127 20.26 -28.98 -4.10
C GLN A 127 19.97 -27.58 -4.68
N ASN A 128 20.82 -27.12 -5.59
CA ASN A 128 20.66 -25.79 -6.20
C ASN A 128 19.39 -25.72 -7.07
N GLU A 129 19.14 -26.76 -7.88
CA GLU A 129 17.96 -26.84 -8.73
C GLU A 129 16.68 -26.95 -7.88
N ALA A 130 16.71 -27.70 -6.80
CA ALA A 130 15.60 -27.81 -5.86
C ALA A 130 15.28 -26.46 -5.20
N MET A 131 16.30 -25.70 -4.80
CA MET A 131 16.12 -24.38 -4.23
C MET A 131 15.62 -23.35 -5.24
N GLN A 132 16.09 -23.39 -6.49
CA GLN A 132 15.55 -22.55 -7.57
C GLN A 132 14.08 -22.89 -7.85
N ALA A 133 13.73 -24.16 -7.93
CA ALA A 133 12.37 -24.63 -8.13
C ALA A 133 11.45 -24.19 -6.99
N TYR A 134 11.89 -24.33 -5.74
CA TYR A 134 11.14 -23.84 -4.57
C TYR A 134 10.93 -22.31 -4.65
N GLY A 135 11.98 -21.54 -4.92
CA GLY A 135 11.90 -20.07 -5.04
C GLY A 135 10.91 -19.66 -6.12
N ALA A 136 10.98 -20.26 -7.31
CA ALA A 136 10.05 -19.99 -8.40
C ALA A 136 8.61 -20.39 -8.03
N ALA A 137 8.39 -21.59 -7.51
CA ALA A 137 7.08 -22.11 -7.16
C ALA A 137 6.43 -21.30 -6.03
N SER A 138 7.16 -20.99 -4.97
CA SER A 138 6.64 -20.19 -3.83
C SER A 138 6.34 -18.75 -4.23
N THR A 139 7.11 -18.16 -5.14
CA THR A 139 6.87 -16.81 -5.64
C THR A 139 5.67 -16.79 -6.60
N VAL A 140 5.68 -17.61 -7.64
CA VAL A 140 4.64 -17.60 -8.69
C VAL A 140 3.33 -18.18 -8.19
N GLY A 141 3.37 -19.27 -7.42
CA GLY A 141 2.17 -19.96 -6.91
C GLY A 141 1.64 -19.41 -5.58
N GLY A 142 2.45 -18.66 -4.83
CA GLY A 142 2.10 -18.13 -3.52
C GLY A 142 2.11 -16.61 -3.45
N MET A 143 3.28 -16.00 -3.49
CA MET A 143 3.44 -14.57 -3.20
C MET A 143 2.77 -13.66 -4.23
N LEU A 144 2.81 -13.97 -5.52
CA LEU A 144 2.18 -13.14 -6.55
C LEU A 144 0.64 -13.16 -6.48
N PRO A 145 -0.05 -14.31 -6.39
CA PRO A 145 -1.50 -14.34 -6.19
C PRO A 145 -1.93 -13.63 -4.91
N PHE A 146 -1.19 -13.82 -3.82
CA PHE A 146 -1.42 -13.15 -2.54
C PHE A 146 -1.28 -11.61 -2.66
N SER A 147 -0.24 -11.12 -3.35
CA SER A 147 -0.07 -9.69 -3.59
C SER A 147 -1.21 -9.12 -4.45
N ARG A 148 -1.63 -9.82 -5.51
CA ARG A 148 -2.76 -9.40 -6.36
C ARG A 148 -4.08 -9.33 -5.59
N ALA A 149 -4.32 -10.26 -4.67
CA ALA A 149 -5.49 -10.23 -3.80
C ALA A 149 -5.50 -9.00 -2.90
N HIS A 150 -4.35 -8.64 -2.32
CA HIS A 150 -4.21 -7.43 -1.51
C HIS A 150 -4.44 -6.14 -2.31
N GLU A 151 -3.91 -6.07 -3.53
CA GLU A 151 -4.15 -4.90 -4.40
C GLU A 151 -5.64 -4.76 -4.75
N SER A 152 -6.32 -5.87 -5.13
CA SER A 152 -7.76 -5.85 -5.41
C SER A 152 -8.59 -5.44 -4.19
N GLU A 153 -8.22 -5.90 -2.99
CA GLU A 153 -8.89 -5.50 -1.76
C GLU A 153 -8.65 -4.02 -1.45
N ALA A 154 -7.41 -3.54 -1.59
CA ALA A 154 -7.06 -2.14 -1.39
C ALA A 154 -7.77 -1.23 -2.39
N ASP A 155 -7.89 -1.63 -3.65
CA ASP A 155 -8.64 -0.90 -4.66
C ASP A 155 -10.11 -0.79 -4.28
N MET A 156 -10.76 -1.90 -3.90
CA MET A 156 -12.18 -1.92 -3.55
C MET A 156 -12.46 -1.05 -2.31
N ILE A 157 -11.69 -1.21 -1.25
CA ILE A 157 -11.83 -0.42 -0.03
C ILE A 157 -11.49 1.05 -0.33
N GLY A 158 -10.40 1.32 -1.06
CA GLY A 158 -9.96 2.67 -1.41
C GLY A 158 -11.00 3.45 -2.22
N LEU A 159 -11.62 2.82 -3.23
CA LEU A 159 -12.73 3.41 -4.00
C LEU A 159 -13.92 3.71 -3.10
N THR A 160 -14.23 2.83 -2.14
CA THR A 160 -15.31 3.04 -1.18
C THR A 160 -15.02 4.23 -0.27
N LEU A 161 -13.80 4.33 0.28
CA LEU A 161 -13.37 5.45 1.11
C LEU A 161 -13.42 6.77 0.33
N MET A 162 -12.96 6.76 -0.91
CA MET A 162 -13.01 7.92 -1.81
C MET A 162 -14.45 8.42 -2.03
N ALA A 163 -15.39 7.50 -2.30
CA ALA A 163 -16.80 7.81 -2.49
C ALA A 163 -17.44 8.38 -1.21
N ILE A 164 -17.19 7.75 -0.05
CA ILE A 164 -17.69 8.23 1.25
C ILE A 164 -17.12 9.62 1.58
N ALA A 165 -15.88 9.89 1.19
CA ALA A 165 -15.22 11.19 1.35
C ALA A 165 -15.76 12.29 0.40
N GLY A 166 -16.65 11.94 -0.55
CA GLY A 166 -17.30 12.86 -1.47
C GLY A 166 -16.55 13.09 -2.78
N TYR A 167 -15.63 12.20 -3.14
CA TYR A 167 -14.91 12.23 -4.41
C TYR A 167 -15.48 11.19 -5.38
N ASP A 168 -15.50 11.50 -6.68
CA ASP A 168 -15.95 10.56 -7.70
C ASP A 168 -14.91 9.45 -7.95
N PRO A 169 -15.24 8.17 -7.67
CA PRO A 169 -14.32 7.05 -7.82
C PRO A 169 -13.77 6.85 -9.23
N ILE A 170 -14.43 7.35 -10.27
CA ILE A 170 -13.93 7.25 -11.66
C ILE A 170 -12.55 7.91 -11.83
N ASN A 171 -12.20 8.86 -10.96
CA ASN A 171 -10.90 9.52 -11.02
C ASN A 171 -9.74 8.60 -10.60
N ALA A 172 -10.00 7.52 -9.86
CA ALA A 172 -8.98 6.52 -9.54
C ALA A 172 -8.46 5.84 -10.82
N VAL A 173 -9.36 5.45 -11.74
CA VAL A 173 -8.97 4.87 -13.04
C VAL A 173 -8.00 5.79 -13.78
N LYS A 174 -8.32 7.09 -13.83
CA LYS A 174 -7.46 8.08 -14.49
C LYS A 174 -6.09 8.24 -13.84
N VAL A 175 -5.98 8.06 -12.51
CA VAL A 175 -4.69 8.07 -11.81
C VAL A 175 -3.87 6.84 -12.19
N TRP A 176 -4.48 5.65 -12.16
CA TRP A 176 -3.79 4.40 -12.51
C TRP A 176 -3.32 4.39 -13.97
N GLU A 177 -4.13 4.91 -14.90
CA GLU A 177 -3.72 5.10 -16.31
C GLU A 177 -2.48 5.99 -16.42
N ARG A 178 -2.44 7.12 -15.68
CA ARG A 178 -1.27 8.02 -15.68
C ARG A 178 -0.03 7.39 -15.03
N MET A 179 -0.22 6.60 -13.97
CA MET A 179 0.89 5.85 -13.33
C MET A 179 1.48 4.80 -14.26
N SER A 180 0.62 4.03 -14.95
CA SER A 180 1.06 3.02 -15.93
C SER A 180 1.84 3.64 -17.08
N ALA A 181 1.35 4.74 -17.64
CA ALA A 181 2.03 5.45 -18.72
C ALA A 181 3.43 5.96 -18.34
N GLN A 182 3.64 6.29 -17.05
CA GLN A 182 4.97 6.71 -16.56
C GLN A 182 5.92 5.54 -16.30
N SER A 183 5.39 4.35 -15.99
CA SER A 183 6.21 3.14 -15.81
C SER A 183 6.64 2.50 -17.12
N GLU A 184 5.83 2.62 -18.18
CA GLU A 184 6.15 2.14 -19.53
C GLU A 184 7.17 3.02 -20.26
N GLY A 185 7.35 4.26 -19.84
CA GLY A 185 8.29 5.22 -20.43
C GLY A 185 9.71 5.18 -19.84
N LYS A 186 10.01 4.22 -18.97
CA LYS A 186 11.33 3.95 -18.40
C LYS A 186 11.88 2.63 -18.91
#